data_70245f5c3e47b271bd87bb59d5a1c7f6
#
_entry.id   70245f5c3e47b271bd87bb59d5a1c7f6
#
_cell.length_a   1.000
_cell.length_b   1.000
_cell.length_c   1.000
_cell.angle_alpha   90.00
_cell.angle_beta   90.00
_cell.angle_gamma   90.00
#
_symmetry.space_group_name_H-M   'P 1'
#
loop_
_entity.id
_entity.type
_entity.pdbx_description
1 polymer ?
#
loop_
_entity_poly.entity_id
_entity_poly.type
_entity_poly.pdbx_seq_one_letter_code
_entity_poly.pdbx_strand_id
1 'polypeptide(L)'
;DIDYKRGIAEAAARAENVKAQESLVAIARKALADAVISAPMSGVIAKRHVQAGQTVSINSPLLDVVDLSQLELVASIAPEHVAALNVGQAVKFTVQGFAEQFSAQVTRVNPLADAATRAVTFYAQLNNPQQRLKAGLFVQGSLALGEAQQGLVVPKSAIHQLQNQHYVWVINQQKLVKRNVVLGLDDEQSGQAVISHGLQAGEQVVLAQLSAQAANMPIKMVE
;
A
#
# COMPACT_ATOMS: atom_id res chain seq x y z
N ASP A 1 7.17 76.72 28.57
CA ASP A 1 6.97 76.03 27.26
C ASP A 1 8.19 75.21 26.85
N ILE A 2 9.40 75.69 27.14
CA ILE A 2 10.65 74.93 26.82
C ILE A 2 10.83 73.74 27.75
N ASP A 3 10.58 73.91 29.03
CA ASP A 3 10.73 72.84 30.03
C ASP A 3 9.71 71.68 29.81
N TYR A 4 8.51 72.01 29.37
CA TYR A 4 7.49 71.04 29.02
C TYR A 4 7.93 70.19 27.80
N LYS A 5 8.44 70.85 26.75
CA LYS A 5 8.96 70.12 25.55
C LYS A 5 10.18 69.29 25.90
N ARG A 6 11.05 69.75 26.77
CA ARG A 6 12.19 68.98 27.27
C ARG A 6 11.72 67.70 28.05
N GLY A 7 10.72 67.91 28.94
CA GLY A 7 10.13 66.75 29.67
C GLY A 7 9.54 65.68 28.79
N ILE A 8 8.83 66.09 27.71
CA ILE A 8 8.28 65.15 26.72
C ILE A 8 9.40 64.42 25.99
N ALA A 9 10.44 65.11 25.55
CA ALA A 9 11.56 64.51 24.85
C ALA A 9 12.33 63.53 25.73
N GLU A 10 12.51 63.86 27.00
CA GLU A 10 13.17 63.01 27.97
C GLU A 10 12.32 61.75 28.29
N ALA A 11 11.00 61.88 28.42
CA ALA A 11 10.09 60.79 28.60
C ALA A 11 10.08 59.86 27.37
N ALA A 12 10.08 60.44 26.17
CA ALA A 12 10.18 59.66 24.93
C ALA A 12 11.51 58.90 24.82
N ALA A 13 12.62 59.57 25.13
CA ALA A 13 13.94 58.90 25.14
C ALA A 13 14.02 57.76 26.16
N ARG A 14 13.42 57.92 27.34
CA ARG A 14 13.34 56.85 28.34
C ARG A 14 12.46 55.69 27.87
N ALA A 15 11.33 55.97 27.21
CA ALA A 15 10.47 54.94 26.65
C ALA A 15 11.18 54.13 25.56
N GLU A 16 11.94 54.76 24.68
CA GLU A 16 12.74 54.05 23.68
C GLU A 16 13.87 53.21 24.32
N ASN A 17 14.49 53.69 25.40
CA ASN A 17 15.47 52.91 26.16
C ASN A 17 14.83 51.66 26.80
N VAL A 18 13.63 51.76 27.37
CA VAL A 18 12.90 50.61 27.90
C VAL A 18 12.64 49.61 26.79
N LYS A 19 12.16 50.04 25.66
CA LYS A 19 11.89 49.16 24.49
C LYS A 19 13.15 48.46 23.98
N ALA A 20 14.28 49.16 23.97
CA ALA A 20 15.57 48.58 23.62
C ALA A 20 15.98 47.47 24.62
N GLN A 21 15.79 47.70 25.93
CA GLN A 21 16.09 46.70 26.97
C GLN A 21 15.13 45.51 26.88
N GLU A 22 13.85 45.74 26.63
CA GLU A 22 12.87 44.65 26.38
C GLU A 22 13.29 43.76 25.21
N SER A 23 13.80 44.39 24.12
CA SER A 23 14.33 43.64 22.96
C SER A 23 15.53 42.77 23.34
N LEU A 24 16.46 43.27 24.17
CA LEU A 24 17.59 42.46 24.67
C LEU A 24 17.13 41.28 25.54
N VAL A 25 16.14 41.51 26.40
CA VAL A 25 15.53 40.45 27.22
C VAL A 25 14.86 39.41 26.33
N ALA A 26 14.17 39.83 25.28
CA ALA A 26 13.55 38.90 24.33
C ALA A 26 14.59 38.01 23.61
N ILE A 27 15.70 38.62 23.17
CA ILE A 27 16.83 37.88 22.56
C ILE A 27 17.42 36.86 23.56
N ALA A 28 17.67 37.27 24.79
CA ALA A 28 18.22 36.40 25.82
C ALA A 28 17.26 35.24 26.16
N ARG A 29 15.96 35.53 26.24
CA ARG A 29 14.93 34.49 26.45
C ARG A 29 14.87 33.50 25.29
N LYS A 30 14.99 33.99 24.06
CA LYS A 30 15.03 33.13 22.88
C LYS A 30 16.27 32.23 22.92
N ALA A 31 17.44 32.77 23.22
CA ALA A 31 18.67 31.99 23.32
C ALA A 31 18.58 30.88 24.42
N LEU A 32 17.92 31.19 25.54
CA LEU A 32 17.66 30.22 26.59
C LEU A 32 16.67 29.13 26.13
N ALA A 33 15.61 29.49 25.42
CA ALA A 33 14.65 28.54 24.87
C ALA A 33 15.30 27.63 23.82
N ASP A 34 16.18 28.17 22.99
CA ASP A 34 16.91 27.43 21.95
C ASP A 34 17.94 26.41 22.56
N ALA A 35 18.27 26.54 23.86
CA ALA A 35 19.11 25.57 24.56
C ALA A 35 18.38 24.24 24.88
N VAL A 36 17.05 24.22 24.78
CA VAL A 36 16.23 23.02 25.00
C VAL A 36 15.60 22.63 23.68
N ILE A 37 16.05 21.52 23.11
CA ILE A 37 15.55 21.01 21.84
C ILE A 37 14.48 19.96 22.14
N SER A 38 13.26 20.21 21.64
CA SER A 38 12.12 19.31 21.78
C SER A 38 11.79 18.66 20.45
N ALA A 39 11.29 17.42 20.50
CA ALA A 39 10.79 16.74 19.31
C ALA A 39 9.56 17.48 18.75
N PRO A 40 9.50 17.75 17.43
CA PRO A 40 8.37 18.45 16.82
C PRO A 40 7.11 17.58 16.70
N MET A 41 7.25 16.27 16.89
CA MET A 41 6.19 15.27 16.76
C MET A 41 6.39 14.12 17.73
N SER A 42 5.31 13.41 18.02
CA SER A 42 5.38 12.14 18.75
C SER A 42 5.97 11.06 17.85
N GLY A 43 6.82 10.21 18.40
CA GLY A 43 7.45 9.15 17.61
C GLY A 43 8.50 8.38 18.38
N VAL A 44 9.26 7.57 17.66
CA VAL A 44 10.37 6.76 18.16
C VAL A 44 11.67 7.29 17.58
N ILE A 45 12.72 7.35 18.40
CA ILE A 45 14.05 7.72 17.92
C ILE A 45 14.59 6.57 17.06
N ALA A 46 14.72 6.83 15.75
CA ALA A 46 15.28 5.87 14.80
C ALA A 46 16.80 5.90 14.82
N LYS A 47 17.40 7.08 14.97
CA LYS A 47 18.83 7.26 14.97
C LYS A 47 19.26 8.45 15.82
N ARG A 48 20.38 8.31 16.49
CA ARG A 48 21.07 9.38 17.21
C ARG A 48 22.38 9.71 16.48
N HIS A 49 22.56 10.98 16.11
CA HIS A 49 23.73 11.45 15.36
C HIS A 49 24.80 12.07 16.26
N VAL A 50 24.48 12.37 17.51
CA VAL A 50 25.35 13.07 18.44
C VAL A 50 25.49 12.32 19.77
N GLN A 51 26.55 12.57 20.50
CA GLN A 51 26.77 11.99 21.83
C GLN A 51 26.70 13.08 22.89
N ALA A 52 26.39 12.70 24.13
CA ALA A 52 26.46 13.62 25.27
C ALA A 52 27.89 14.17 25.45
N GLY A 53 28.01 15.47 25.65
CA GLY A 53 29.27 16.18 25.74
C GLY A 53 29.89 16.61 24.40
N GLN A 54 29.26 16.25 23.29
CA GLN A 54 29.71 16.67 21.93
C GLN A 54 29.27 18.10 21.63
N THR A 55 30.19 18.92 21.13
CA THR A 55 29.85 20.22 20.55
C THR A 55 29.24 20.06 19.17
N VAL A 56 28.11 20.72 18.95
CA VAL A 56 27.36 20.67 17.68
C VAL A 56 27.31 22.05 17.05
N SER A 57 27.32 22.10 15.73
CA SER A 57 27.11 23.33 14.96
C SER A 57 25.62 23.58 14.73
N ILE A 58 25.29 24.82 14.39
CA ILE A 58 23.92 25.19 13.98
C ILE A 58 23.52 24.31 12.79
N ASN A 59 22.28 23.83 12.81
CA ASN A 59 21.68 22.94 11.81
C ASN A 59 22.30 21.52 11.72
N SER A 60 23.14 21.11 12.68
CA SER A 60 23.57 19.72 12.76
C SER A 60 22.40 18.79 13.11
N PRO A 61 22.24 17.65 12.41
CA PRO A 61 21.23 16.66 12.79
C PRO A 61 21.58 16.05 14.14
N LEU A 62 20.60 16.00 15.05
CA LEU A 62 20.79 15.45 16.40
C LEU A 62 20.15 14.06 16.52
N LEU A 63 18.88 13.95 16.17
CA LEU A 63 18.05 12.77 16.31
C LEU A 63 17.13 12.63 15.11
N ASP A 64 16.95 11.42 14.59
CA ASP A 64 15.89 11.09 13.66
C ASP A 64 14.70 10.54 14.44
N VAL A 65 13.58 11.22 14.38
CA VAL A 65 12.32 10.80 15.00
C VAL A 65 11.39 10.34 13.92
N VAL A 66 10.82 9.14 14.05
CA VAL A 66 9.88 8.57 13.08
C VAL A 66 8.57 8.24 13.75
N ASP A 67 7.46 8.54 13.11
CA ASP A 67 6.14 8.06 13.51
C ASP A 67 5.90 6.71 12.85
N LEU A 68 5.69 5.68 13.68
CA LEU A 68 5.38 4.32 13.23
C LEU A 68 3.90 3.98 13.36
N SER A 69 3.05 4.90 13.81
CA SER A 69 1.62 4.67 13.98
C SER A 69 0.88 4.46 12.67
N GLN A 70 1.37 5.15 11.64
CA GLN A 70 0.89 5.03 10.26
C GLN A 70 2.08 4.78 9.35
N LEU A 71 1.95 3.78 8.50
CA LEU A 71 2.98 3.42 7.53
C LEU A 71 2.43 3.56 6.12
N GLU A 72 3.30 3.89 5.20
CA GLU A 72 2.98 3.93 3.78
C GLU A 72 3.69 2.78 3.08
N LEU A 73 2.92 1.93 2.42
CA LEU A 73 3.39 0.92 1.50
C LEU A 73 3.66 1.58 0.15
N VAL A 74 4.87 1.44 -0.35
CA VAL A 74 5.26 1.87 -1.69
C VAL A 74 5.41 0.64 -2.56
N ALA A 75 4.62 0.55 -3.63
CA ALA A 75 4.66 -0.58 -4.55
C ALA A 75 4.52 -0.10 -6.00
N SER A 76 4.91 -0.96 -6.92
CA SER A 76 4.83 -0.68 -8.36
C SER A 76 3.93 -1.70 -9.04
N ILE A 77 3.18 -1.24 -10.03
CA ILE A 77 2.28 -2.05 -10.84
C ILE A 77 2.69 -1.96 -12.31
N ALA A 78 2.55 -3.06 -13.03
CA ALA A 78 2.84 -3.11 -14.45
C ALA A 78 1.85 -2.25 -15.26
N PRO A 79 2.27 -1.66 -16.38
CA PRO A 79 1.47 -0.69 -17.13
C PRO A 79 0.15 -1.25 -17.64
N GLU A 80 0.11 -2.53 -17.98
CA GLU A 80 -1.12 -3.22 -18.43
C GLU A 80 -2.23 -3.28 -17.37
N HIS A 81 -1.88 -3.13 -16.10
CA HIS A 81 -2.82 -3.24 -14.98
C HIS A 81 -3.19 -1.88 -14.36
N VAL A 82 -2.56 -0.80 -14.80
CA VAL A 82 -2.76 0.54 -14.21
C VAL A 82 -4.21 1.01 -14.32
N ALA A 83 -4.89 0.69 -15.43
CA ALA A 83 -6.29 1.09 -15.66
C ALA A 83 -7.27 0.48 -14.62
N ALA A 84 -6.90 -0.64 -14.01
CA ALA A 84 -7.71 -1.31 -13.00
C ALA A 84 -7.36 -0.88 -11.56
N LEU A 85 -6.32 -0.04 -11.38
CA LEU A 85 -5.90 0.44 -10.07
C LEU A 85 -6.67 1.70 -9.69
N ASN A 86 -7.39 1.66 -8.58
CA ASN A 86 -8.17 2.77 -8.08
C ASN A 86 -7.74 3.18 -6.67
N VAL A 87 -7.81 4.48 -6.38
CA VAL A 87 -7.67 5.00 -5.01
C VAL A 87 -8.81 4.44 -4.16
N GLY A 88 -8.49 4.07 -2.92
CA GLY A 88 -9.44 3.41 -2.01
C GLY A 88 -9.43 1.88 -2.08
N GLN A 89 -8.76 1.29 -3.06
CA GLN A 89 -8.66 -0.16 -3.22
C GLN A 89 -7.80 -0.79 -2.12
N ALA A 90 -8.22 -1.95 -1.63
CA ALA A 90 -7.47 -2.70 -0.62
C ALA A 90 -6.34 -3.53 -1.26
N VAL A 91 -5.15 -3.42 -0.69
CA VAL A 91 -3.97 -4.24 -1.02
C VAL A 91 -3.72 -5.19 0.13
N LYS A 92 -3.67 -6.47 -0.14
CA LYS A 92 -3.26 -7.50 0.83
C LYS A 92 -1.79 -7.81 0.64
N PHE A 93 -1.03 -7.88 1.73
CA PHE A 93 0.40 -8.15 1.65
C PHE A 93 0.90 -8.93 2.86
N THR A 94 2.02 -9.59 2.68
CA THR A 94 2.77 -10.26 3.75
C THR A 94 4.11 -9.56 3.95
N VAL A 95 4.58 -9.56 5.16
CA VAL A 95 5.88 -8.98 5.54
C VAL A 95 6.79 -10.12 5.92
N GLN A 96 8.00 -10.12 5.41
CA GLN A 96 8.97 -11.16 5.73
C GLN A 96 9.21 -11.23 7.26
N GLY A 97 9.09 -12.42 7.83
CA GLY A 97 9.18 -12.63 9.27
C GLY A 97 7.85 -12.55 10.04
N PHE A 98 6.74 -12.29 9.37
CA PHE A 98 5.40 -12.31 9.95
C PHE A 98 4.55 -13.39 9.26
N ALA A 99 3.84 -14.20 10.06
CA ALA A 99 2.97 -15.24 9.53
C ALA A 99 1.59 -14.70 9.10
N GLU A 100 1.24 -13.51 9.56
CA GLU A 100 -0.05 -12.86 9.29
C GLU A 100 -0.03 -12.04 8.00
N GLN A 101 -1.20 -11.93 7.38
CA GLN A 101 -1.44 -11.07 6.24
C GLN A 101 -1.93 -9.69 6.72
N PHE A 102 -1.35 -8.65 6.15
CA PHE A 102 -1.72 -7.27 6.41
C PHE A 102 -2.55 -6.70 5.26
N SER A 103 -3.26 -5.62 5.53
CA SER A 103 -4.03 -4.90 4.53
C SER A 103 -3.70 -3.41 4.58
N ALA A 104 -3.50 -2.81 3.42
CA ALA A 104 -3.35 -1.38 3.23
C ALA A 104 -4.39 -0.88 2.23
N GLN A 105 -4.67 0.41 2.25
CA GLN A 105 -5.60 1.05 1.32
C GLN A 105 -4.85 1.99 0.39
N VAL A 106 -5.04 1.86 -0.92
CA VAL A 106 -4.41 2.74 -1.91
C VAL A 106 -4.88 4.17 -1.68
N THR A 107 -3.95 5.06 -1.42
CA THR A 107 -4.21 6.49 -1.18
C THR A 107 -3.84 7.36 -2.37
N ARG A 108 -2.84 6.94 -3.12
CA ARG A 108 -2.30 7.74 -4.23
C ARG A 108 -1.64 6.84 -5.28
N VAL A 109 -1.85 7.20 -6.53
CA VAL A 109 -1.17 6.59 -7.69
C VAL A 109 -0.31 7.67 -8.33
N ASN A 110 0.95 7.36 -8.61
CA ASN A 110 1.84 8.32 -9.27
C ASN A 110 1.36 8.54 -10.71
N PRO A 111 1.19 9.80 -11.16
CA PRO A 111 0.80 10.10 -12.53
C PRO A 111 1.89 9.80 -13.57
N LEU A 112 3.14 9.62 -13.14
CA LEU A 112 4.27 9.33 -14.00
C LEU A 112 4.72 7.88 -13.83
N ALA A 113 4.89 7.17 -14.93
CA ALA A 113 5.54 5.88 -14.96
C ALA A 113 7.06 6.03 -14.88
N ASP A 114 7.73 5.07 -14.28
CA ASP A 114 9.18 4.97 -14.27
C ASP A 114 9.71 4.81 -15.70
N ALA A 115 10.72 5.58 -16.09
CA ALA A 115 11.20 5.63 -17.46
C ALA A 115 11.89 4.32 -17.91
N ALA A 116 12.49 3.58 -17.00
CA ALA A 116 13.23 2.35 -17.30
C ALA A 116 12.32 1.12 -17.32
N THR A 117 11.46 0.99 -16.30
CA THR A 117 10.58 -0.18 -16.11
C THR A 117 9.19 0.01 -16.67
N ARG A 118 8.79 1.26 -16.94
CA ARG A 118 7.43 1.70 -17.30
C ARG A 118 6.37 1.38 -16.23
N ALA A 119 6.78 0.86 -15.09
CA ALA A 119 5.89 0.58 -13.97
C ALA A 119 5.38 1.88 -13.35
N VAL A 120 4.16 1.85 -12.84
CA VAL A 120 3.57 2.97 -12.12
C VAL A 120 3.64 2.70 -10.62
N THR A 121 4.22 3.63 -9.89
CA THR A 121 4.29 3.56 -8.42
C THR A 121 2.96 3.98 -7.82
N PHE A 122 2.49 3.24 -6.85
CA PHE A 122 1.35 3.62 -6.03
C PHE A 122 1.70 3.54 -4.55
N TYR A 123 0.91 4.21 -3.75
CA TYR A 123 1.08 4.35 -2.32
C TYR A 123 -0.17 3.86 -1.63
N ALA A 124 0.00 3.03 -0.61
CA ALA A 124 -1.11 2.53 0.18
C ALA A 124 -0.82 2.71 1.66
N GLN A 125 -1.77 3.25 2.39
CA GLN A 125 -1.65 3.53 3.81
C GLN A 125 -2.17 2.37 4.64
N LEU A 126 -1.45 2.06 5.71
CA LEU A 126 -1.87 1.11 6.72
C LEU A 126 -1.70 1.69 8.12
N ASN A 127 -2.61 1.34 9.00
CA ASN A 127 -2.52 1.66 10.42
C ASN A 127 -1.64 0.61 11.13
N ASN A 128 -0.72 1.08 11.95
CA ASN A 128 0.19 0.24 12.73
C ASN A 128 0.14 0.63 14.22
N PRO A 129 -1.01 0.50 14.89
CA PRO A 129 -1.24 1.03 16.24
C PRO A 129 -0.33 0.39 17.30
N GLN A 130 0.04 -0.86 17.10
CA GLN A 130 0.96 -1.58 17.98
C GLN A 130 2.44 -1.38 17.62
N GLN A 131 2.74 -0.60 16.58
CA GLN A 131 4.09 -0.34 16.08
C GLN A 131 4.95 -1.61 15.82
N ARG A 132 4.27 -2.71 15.47
CA ARG A 132 4.90 -4.02 15.20
C ARG A 132 5.69 -3.98 13.89
N LEU A 133 5.15 -3.34 12.87
CA LEU A 133 5.83 -3.13 11.61
C LEU A 133 6.80 -1.97 11.72
N LYS A 134 7.94 -2.11 11.07
CA LYS A 134 8.98 -1.09 11.00
C LYS A 134 9.07 -0.54 9.57
N ALA A 135 9.47 0.71 9.44
CA ALA A 135 9.78 1.28 8.13
C ALA A 135 11.01 0.59 7.52
N GLY A 136 11.05 0.49 6.20
CA GLY A 136 12.15 -0.15 5.45
C GLY A 136 12.06 -1.66 5.33
N LEU A 137 10.97 -2.30 5.79
CA LEU A 137 10.74 -3.73 5.57
C LEU A 137 10.30 -4.00 4.13
N PHE A 138 10.76 -5.13 3.60
CA PHE A 138 10.32 -5.62 2.29
C PHE A 138 8.99 -6.35 2.44
N VAL A 139 8.06 -6.07 1.52
CA VAL A 139 6.73 -6.65 1.53
C VAL A 139 6.42 -7.31 0.20
N GLN A 140 5.62 -8.36 0.24
CA GLN A 140 5.11 -9.06 -0.92
C GLN A 140 3.58 -9.04 -0.84
N GLY A 141 2.92 -8.60 -1.90
CA GLY A 141 1.48 -8.41 -1.84
C GLY A 141 0.78 -8.76 -3.13
N SER A 142 -0.52 -8.92 -3.03
CA SER A 142 -1.44 -9.08 -4.15
C SER A 142 -2.51 -8.00 -4.10
N LEU A 143 -2.83 -7.47 -5.25
CA LEU A 143 -3.88 -6.51 -5.46
C LEU A 143 -4.94 -7.16 -6.33
N ALA A 144 -6.18 -7.23 -5.83
CA ALA A 144 -7.29 -7.68 -6.64
C ALA A 144 -7.63 -6.61 -7.68
N LEU A 145 -7.29 -6.84 -8.92
CA LEU A 145 -7.58 -5.93 -10.02
C LEU A 145 -8.95 -6.31 -10.63
N GLY A 146 -9.93 -5.45 -10.47
CA GLY A 146 -11.28 -5.63 -11.01
C GLY A 146 -12.34 -6.02 -9.98
N GLU A 147 -13.60 -5.98 -10.40
CA GLU A 147 -14.72 -6.47 -9.60
C GLU A 147 -14.61 -7.99 -9.46
N ALA A 148 -14.95 -8.50 -8.28
CA ALA A 148 -15.05 -9.94 -8.06
C ALA A 148 -16.07 -10.52 -9.06
N GLN A 149 -15.59 -11.13 -10.13
CA GLN A 149 -16.48 -11.83 -11.05
C GLN A 149 -17.05 -13.03 -10.33
N GLN A 150 -18.34 -13.04 -10.15
CA GLN A 150 -19.05 -14.24 -9.72
C GLN A 150 -19.00 -15.26 -10.86
N GLY A 151 -18.29 -16.34 -10.66
CA GLY A 151 -18.17 -17.42 -11.62
C GLY A 151 -18.00 -18.75 -10.91
N LEU A 152 -18.22 -19.83 -11.64
CA LEU A 152 -17.95 -21.17 -11.12
C LEU A 152 -16.46 -21.44 -11.21
N VAL A 153 -15.89 -21.95 -10.12
CA VAL A 153 -14.47 -22.25 -10.04
C VAL A 153 -14.26 -23.73 -10.32
N VAL A 154 -13.36 -24.03 -11.26
CA VAL A 154 -12.97 -25.40 -11.60
C VAL A 154 -11.44 -25.54 -11.58
N PRO A 155 -10.89 -26.71 -11.26
CA PRO A 155 -9.46 -26.96 -11.39
C PRO A 155 -8.98 -26.75 -12.83
N LYS A 156 -7.83 -26.11 -13.03
CA LYS A 156 -7.24 -25.89 -14.37
C LYS A 156 -7.07 -27.21 -15.16
N SER A 157 -6.85 -28.32 -14.46
CA SER A 157 -6.73 -29.65 -15.05
C SER A 157 -8.00 -30.15 -15.75
N ALA A 158 -9.18 -29.56 -15.44
CA ALA A 158 -10.44 -29.91 -16.07
C ALA A 158 -10.70 -29.10 -17.36
N ILE A 159 -9.91 -28.09 -17.64
CA ILE A 159 -10.06 -27.21 -18.79
C ILE A 159 -9.20 -27.72 -19.93
N HIS A 160 -9.83 -27.93 -21.06
CA HIS A 160 -9.18 -28.34 -22.30
C HIS A 160 -9.24 -27.22 -23.31
N GLN A 161 -8.25 -27.12 -24.18
CA GLN A 161 -8.21 -26.18 -25.28
C GLN A 161 -8.20 -26.93 -26.61
N LEU A 162 -9.08 -26.52 -27.50
CA LEU A 162 -9.07 -27.00 -28.88
C LEU A 162 -9.15 -25.79 -29.81
N GLN A 163 -8.14 -25.63 -30.68
CA GLN A 163 -7.96 -24.43 -31.50
C GLN A 163 -7.90 -23.19 -30.57
N ASN A 164 -8.88 -22.30 -30.65
CA ASN A 164 -8.90 -21.07 -29.82
C ASN A 164 -10.11 -21.06 -28.86
N GLN A 165 -10.66 -22.22 -28.50
CA GLN A 165 -11.82 -22.35 -27.62
C GLN A 165 -11.49 -23.24 -26.43
N HIS A 166 -11.92 -22.80 -25.23
CA HIS A 166 -11.83 -23.58 -24.02
C HIS A 166 -13.10 -24.40 -23.81
N TYR A 167 -12.95 -25.65 -23.36
CA TYR A 167 -14.07 -26.53 -23.06
C TYR A 167 -13.78 -27.40 -21.85
N VAL A 168 -14.85 -27.88 -21.24
CA VAL A 168 -14.82 -28.87 -20.16
C VAL A 168 -15.67 -30.07 -20.54
N TRP A 169 -15.35 -31.22 -19.93
CA TRP A 169 -16.19 -32.42 -20.02
C TRP A 169 -17.16 -32.44 -18.84
N VAL A 170 -18.47 -32.43 -19.14
CA VAL A 170 -19.53 -32.47 -18.12
C VAL A 170 -20.23 -33.84 -18.23
N ILE A 171 -20.52 -34.42 -17.06
CA ILE A 171 -21.32 -35.67 -16.99
C ILE A 171 -22.80 -35.29 -17.02
N ASN A 172 -23.50 -35.65 -18.07
CA ASN A 172 -24.94 -35.48 -18.20
C ASN A 172 -25.58 -36.85 -18.55
N GLN A 173 -26.51 -37.36 -17.71
CA GLN A 173 -27.20 -38.63 -17.89
C GLN A 173 -26.24 -39.78 -18.20
N GLN A 174 -25.16 -39.91 -17.41
CA GLN A 174 -24.10 -40.93 -17.56
C GLN A 174 -23.35 -40.89 -18.90
N LYS A 175 -23.38 -39.80 -19.60
CA LYS A 175 -22.63 -39.54 -20.84
C LYS A 175 -21.73 -38.32 -20.71
N LEU A 176 -20.60 -38.39 -21.39
CA LEU A 176 -19.69 -37.23 -21.51
C LEU A 176 -20.20 -36.27 -22.54
N VAL A 177 -20.42 -35.03 -22.12
CA VAL A 177 -20.83 -33.95 -23.00
C VAL A 177 -19.73 -32.88 -23.00
N LYS A 178 -19.22 -32.57 -24.20
CA LYS A 178 -18.31 -31.45 -24.41
C LYS A 178 -19.07 -30.13 -24.28
N ARG A 179 -18.62 -29.25 -23.37
CA ARG A 179 -19.23 -27.95 -23.18
C ARG A 179 -18.19 -26.85 -23.35
N ASN A 180 -18.42 -25.94 -24.27
CA ASN A 180 -17.57 -24.76 -24.43
C ASN A 180 -17.80 -23.80 -23.27
N VAL A 181 -16.70 -23.26 -22.73
CA VAL A 181 -16.71 -22.34 -21.59
C VAL A 181 -15.91 -21.10 -21.90
N VAL A 182 -16.31 -20.01 -21.27
CA VAL A 182 -15.58 -18.74 -21.32
C VAL A 182 -14.88 -18.59 -19.96
N LEU A 183 -13.56 -18.46 -19.99
CA LEU A 183 -12.78 -18.22 -18.78
C LEU A 183 -12.97 -16.78 -18.32
N GLY A 184 -13.04 -16.59 -17.03
CA GLY A 184 -12.98 -15.30 -16.36
C GLY A 184 -11.54 -14.92 -16.01
N LEU A 185 -11.40 -14.04 -15.02
CA LEU A 185 -10.08 -13.66 -14.49
C LEU A 185 -9.39 -14.91 -13.90
N ASP A 186 -8.17 -15.16 -14.33
CA ASP A 186 -7.36 -16.30 -13.88
C ASP A 186 -6.57 -15.93 -12.62
N ASP A 187 -6.62 -16.79 -11.63
CA ASP A 187 -5.72 -16.75 -10.48
C ASP A 187 -4.62 -17.81 -10.68
N GLU A 188 -3.45 -17.35 -11.08
CA GLU A 188 -2.31 -18.25 -11.34
C GLU A 188 -1.84 -19.00 -10.09
N GLN A 189 -2.11 -18.48 -8.90
CA GLN A 189 -1.61 -19.06 -7.65
C GLN A 189 -2.53 -20.15 -7.08
N SER A 190 -3.83 -20.14 -7.38
CA SER A 190 -4.80 -21.08 -6.82
C SER A 190 -4.84 -22.44 -7.52
N GLY A 191 -4.26 -22.57 -8.73
CA GLY A 191 -4.42 -23.76 -9.57
C GLY A 191 -5.85 -23.98 -10.07
N GLN A 192 -6.72 -23.01 -9.88
CA GLN A 192 -8.13 -22.98 -10.27
C GLN A 192 -8.37 -21.92 -11.32
N ALA A 193 -9.41 -22.08 -12.11
CA ALA A 193 -9.84 -21.07 -13.06
C ALA A 193 -11.33 -20.76 -12.87
N VAL A 194 -11.67 -19.48 -13.02
CA VAL A 194 -13.04 -19.00 -12.97
C VAL A 194 -13.68 -19.17 -14.33
N ILE A 195 -14.85 -19.79 -14.40
CA ILE A 195 -15.67 -19.89 -15.60
C ILE A 195 -16.78 -18.83 -15.48
N SER A 196 -16.75 -17.88 -16.40
CA SER A 196 -17.76 -16.80 -16.45
C SER A 196 -19.05 -17.26 -17.15
N HIS A 197 -18.95 -18.11 -18.17
CA HIS A 197 -20.09 -18.62 -18.93
C HIS A 197 -19.86 -20.05 -19.40
N GLY A 198 -20.95 -20.82 -19.54
CA GLY A 198 -20.96 -22.14 -20.14
C GLY A 198 -21.06 -23.31 -19.16
N LEU A 199 -21.02 -23.07 -17.85
CA LEU A 199 -21.18 -24.09 -16.80
C LEU A 199 -22.28 -23.68 -15.82
N GLN A 200 -22.99 -24.63 -15.24
CA GLN A 200 -24.02 -24.41 -14.22
C GLN A 200 -23.56 -24.97 -12.86
N ALA A 201 -24.01 -24.34 -11.78
CA ALA A 201 -23.70 -24.83 -10.43
C ALA A 201 -24.28 -26.22 -10.20
N GLY A 202 -23.47 -27.13 -9.65
CA GLY A 202 -23.87 -28.51 -9.40
C GLY A 202 -23.58 -29.48 -10.53
N GLU A 203 -23.11 -29.03 -11.70
CA GLU A 203 -22.66 -29.93 -12.76
C GLU A 203 -21.34 -30.64 -12.39
N GLN A 204 -21.24 -31.91 -12.71
CA GLN A 204 -20.04 -32.70 -12.47
C GLN A 204 -19.08 -32.55 -13.65
N VAL A 205 -17.89 -32.07 -13.38
CA VAL A 205 -16.82 -31.87 -14.35
C VAL A 205 -15.76 -32.96 -14.22
N VAL A 206 -15.31 -33.50 -15.34
CA VAL A 206 -14.27 -34.55 -15.36
C VAL A 206 -12.88 -33.91 -15.33
N LEU A 207 -12.04 -34.39 -14.43
CA LEU A 207 -10.66 -33.90 -14.25
C LEU A 207 -9.65 -34.61 -15.17
N ALA A 208 -10.03 -35.74 -15.78
CA ALA A 208 -9.11 -36.51 -16.62
C ALA A 208 -8.90 -35.87 -18.00
N GLN A 209 -7.67 -35.98 -18.49
CA GLN A 209 -7.37 -35.57 -19.86
C GLN A 209 -7.96 -36.59 -20.84
N LEU A 210 -9.11 -36.26 -21.38
CA LEU A 210 -9.79 -37.08 -22.39
C LEU A 210 -9.59 -36.46 -23.79
N SER A 211 -9.42 -37.33 -24.79
CA SER A 211 -9.34 -36.90 -26.18
C SER A 211 -10.66 -36.30 -26.65
N ALA A 212 -10.62 -35.41 -27.67
CA ALA A 212 -11.82 -34.80 -28.21
C ALA A 212 -12.85 -35.80 -28.76
N GLN A 213 -12.46 -37.03 -28.99
CA GLN A 213 -13.29 -38.15 -29.47
C GLN A 213 -14.12 -38.85 -28.37
N ALA A 214 -13.90 -38.48 -27.09
CA ALA A 214 -14.62 -39.07 -25.96
C ALA A 214 -16.09 -38.60 -25.84
N ALA A 215 -16.57 -37.74 -26.74
CA ALA A 215 -17.93 -37.25 -26.72
C ALA A 215 -18.93 -38.44 -26.85
N ASN A 216 -19.97 -38.43 -26.00
CA ASN A 216 -21.04 -39.47 -25.94
C ASN A 216 -20.60 -40.86 -25.45
N MET A 217 -19.39 -41.04 -24.95
CA MET A 217 -19.00 -42.28 -24.33
C MET A 217 -19.78 -42.51 -23.01
N PRO A 218 -20.33 -43.72 -22.80
CA PRO A 218 -20.96 -44.06 -21.53
C PRO A 218 -19.89 -44.20 -20.44
N ILE A 219 -20.18 -43.61 -19.28
CA ILE A 219 -19.26 -43.66 -18.13
C ILE A 219 -19.74 -44.72 -17.15
N LYS A 220 -18.84 -45.59 -16.70
CA LYS A 220 -19.03 -46.43 -15.50
C LYS A 220 -18.37 -45.69 -14.34
N MET A 221 -19.14 -45.20 -13.39
CA MET A 221 -18.59 -44.75 -12.11
C MET A 221 -18.12 -45.96 -11.34
N VAL A 222 -16.87 -45.98 -10.97
CA VAL A 222 -16.31 -46.93 -10.00
C VAL A 222 -16.32 -46.19 -8.68
N GLU A 223 -17.07 -46.73 -7.70
CA GLU A 223 -17.05 -46.24 -6.32
C GLU A 223 -15.67 -46.42 -5.65
#